data_746b5c91a832ea3b365d93f5a57ee847
#
_entry.id   746b5c91a832ea3b365d93f5a57ee847
#
_cell.length_a   1.000
_cell.length_b   1.000
_cell.length_c   1.000
_cell.angle_alpha   90.00
_cell.angle_beta   90.00
_cell.angle_gamma   90.00
#
_symmetry.space_group_name_H-M   'P 1'
#
loop_
_entity.id
_entity.type
_entity.pdbx_description
1 polymer ?
#
loop_
_entity_poly.entity_id
_entity_poly.type
_entity_poly.pdbx_seq_one_letter_code
_entity_poly.pdbx_strand_id
1 'polypeptide(L)' 'MADWGQIDKVRERHKMNVKGEMVKVFHVEATTAKGVPFSMDITDEELDPVKADEIMGKRAGEIDSLFEL' A
#
# COMPACT_ATOMS: atom_id res chain seq x y z
N MET A 1 0.87 -7.78 -13.91
CA MET A 1 0.64 -8.45 -12.63
C MET A 1 1.83 -8.25 -11.73
N ALA A 2 1.56 -7.91 -10.49
CA ALA A 2 2.63 -7.70 -9.53
C ALA A 2 3.11 -9.03 -8.96
N ASP A 3 4.42 -9.25 -9.00
CA ASP A 3 5.01 -10.48 -8.46
C ASP A 3 5.06 -10.50 -6.94
N TRP A 4 4.82 -9.34 -6.31
CA TRP A 4 4.89 -9.21 -4.86
C TRP A 4 3.65 -9.72 -4.14
N GLY A 5 2.56 -9.93 -4.84
CA GLY A 5 1.30 -10.36 -4.25
C GLY A 5 0.10 -9.78 -4.98
N GLN A 6 -0.94 -9.45 -4.25
CA GLN A 6 -2.17 -8.91 -4.84
C GLN A 6 -2.80 -7.84 -3.96
N ILE A 7 -3.54 -6.93 -4.59
CA ILE A 7 -4.35 -5.94 -3.89
C ILE A 7 -5.74 -6.54 -3.71
N ASP A 8 -6.21 -6.61 -2.46
CA ASP A 8 -7.51 -7.18 -2.13
C ASP A 8 -8.61 -6.14 -2.07
N LYS A 9 -8.31 -4.94 -1.55
CA LYS A 9 -9.32 -3.91 -1.37
C LYS A 9 -8.67 -2.52 -1.33
N VAL A 10 -9.37 -1.54 -1.88
CA VAL A 10 -8.94 -0.14 -1.83
C VAL A 10 -10.12 0.68 -1.30
N ARG A 11 -9.87 1.52 -0.28
CA ARG A 11 -10.87 2.42 0.28
C ARG A 11 -10.38 3.85 0.22
N GLU A 12 -11.26 4.75 -0.13
CA GLU A 12 -10.96 6.17 -0.15
C GLU A 12 -11.19 6.74 1.25
N ARG A 13 -10.24 7.51 1.75
CA ARG A 13 -10.32 8.17 3.04
C ARG A 13 -9.81 9.60 2.94
N HIS A 14 -10.21 10.43 3.90
CA HIS A 14 -9.72 11.80 4.00
C HIS A 14 -9.02 11.94 5.34
N LYS A 15 -7.83 12.51 5.31
CA LYS A 15 -7.03 12.76 6.51
C LYS A 15 -6.57 14.21 6.51
N MET A 16 -6.37 14.76 7.71
CA MET A 16 -5.80 16.09 7.85
C MET A 16 -4.28 15.97 7.90
N ASN A 17 -3.60 16.74 7.05
CA ASN A 17 -2.13 16.75 7.06
C ASN A 17 -1.61 17.69 8.16
N VAL A 18 -0.29 17.80 8.28
CA VAL A 18 0.34 18.63 9.32
C VAL A 18 0.02 20.13 9.16
N LYS A 19 -0.37 20.55 7.99
CA LYS A 19 -0.75 21.94 7.71
C LYS A 19 -2.23 22.23 8.00
N GLY A 20 -2.97 21.21 8.45
CA GLY A 20 -4.39 21.36 8.72
C GLY A 20 -5.29 21.25 7.50
N GLU A 21 -4.75 20.83 6.36
CA GLU A 21 -5.51 20.67 5.13
C GLU A 21 -6.03 19.22 5.02
N MET A 22 -7.24 19.08 4.51
CA MET A 22 -7.80 17.74 4.24
C MET A 22 -7.20 17.20 2.95
N VAL A 23 -6.59 16.04 3.04
CA VAL A 23 -6.01 15.36 1.87
C VAL A 23 -6.70 14.02 1.67
N LYS A 24 -6.82 13.63 0.42
CA LYS A 24 -7.41 12.36 0.04
C LYS A 24 -6.33 11.29 0.08
N VAL A 25 -6.62 10.19 0.78
CA VAL A 25 -5.72 9.05 0.82
C VAL A 25 -6.49 7.79 0.48
N PHE A 26 -5.78 6.80 -0.01
CA PHE A 26 -6.35 5.50 -0.33
C PHE A 26 -5.77 4.47 0.64
N HIS A 27 -6.66 3.83 1.38
CA HIS A 27 -6.28 2.75 2.27
C HIS A 27 -6.32 1.46 1.46
N VAL A 28 -5.16 0.87 1.23
CA VAL A 28 -5.03 -0.33 0.39
C VAL A 28 -4.77 -1.53 1.26
N GLU A 29 -5.61 -2.55 1.12
CA GLU A 29 -5.44 -3.83 1.78
C GLU A 29 -4.93 -4.82 0.74
N ALA A 30 -3.86 -5.52 1.07
CA ALA A 30 -3.18 -6.40 0.13
C ALA A 30 -2.65 -7.65 0.83
N THR A 31 -2.21 -8.62 0.03
CA THR A 31 -1.61 -9.86 0.52
C THR A 31 -0.31 -10.07 -0.22
N THR A 32 0.76 -10.43 0.50
CA THR A 32 2.06 -10.67 -0.12
C THR A 32 2.05 -11.99 -0.91
N ALA A 33 3.09 -12.22 -1.69
CA ALA A 33 3.26 -13.46 -2.43
C ALA A 33 3.28 -14.69 -1.53
N LYS A 34 3.67 -14.53 -0.27
CA LYS A 34 3.69 -15.60 0.73
C LYS A 34 2.37 -15.72 1.50
N GLY A 35 1.37 -14.93 1.15
CA GLY A 35 0.06 -15.00 1.78
C GLY A 35 -0.10 -14.19 3.07
N VAL A 36 0.78 -13.24 3.32
CA VAL A 36 0.70 -12.40 4.52
C VAL A 36 -0.13 -11.16 4.22
N PRO A 37 -1.25 -10.94 4.93
CA PRO A 37 -2.06 -9.75 4.72
C PRO A 37 -1.38 -8.52 5.31
N PHE A 38 -1.48 -7.40 4.61
CA PHE A 38 -0.97 -6.13 5.09
C PHE A 38 -1.81 -4.99 4.52
N SER A 39 -1.67 -3.79 5.09
CA SER A 39 -2.35 -2.62 4.59
C SER A 39 -1.45 -1.41 4.67
N MET A 40 -1.72 -0.42 3.84
CA MET A 40 -1.00 0.85 3.88
C MET A 40 -1.84 1.96 3.25
N ASP A 41 -1.52 3.20 3.60
CA ASP A 41 -2.19 4.36 3.04
C ASP A 41 -1.30 4.97 1.96
N ILE A 42 -1.90 5.27 0.82
CA ILE A 42 -1.23 5.91 -0.31
C ILE A 42 -1.97 7.21 -0.60
N THR A 43 -1.23 8.31 -0.71
CA THR A 43 -1.85 9.61 -1.00
C THR A 43 -2.33 9.66 -2.45
N ASP A 44 -3.29 10.55 -2.71
CA ASP A 44 -3.83 10.75 -4.06
C ASP A 44 -2.72 11.11 -5.06
N GLU A 45 -1.73 11.87 -4.62
CA GLU A 45 -0.59 12.25 -5.44
C GLU A 45 0.30 11.07 -5.81
N GLU A 46 0.35 10.06 -4.95
CA GLU A 46 1.18 8.87 -5.15
C GLU A 46 0.42 7.73 -5.82
N LEU A 47 -0.87 7.91 -6.07
CA LEU A 47 -1.70 6.88 -6.67
C LEU A 47 -1.59 6.86 -8.20
N ASP A 48 -0.36 6.71 -8.67
CA ASP A 48 -0.04 6.40 -10.05
C ASP A 48 0.12 4.87 -10.09
N PRO A 49 -0.42 4.16 -11.08
CA PRO A 49 -0.31 2.69 -11.13
C PRO A 49 1.11 2.18 -10.97
N VAL A 50 2.09 2.85 -11.58
CA VAL A 50 3.50 2.43 -11.48
C VAL A 50 4.05 2.68 -10.08
N LYS A 51 3.81 3.88 -9.53
CA LYS A 51 4.30 4.23 -8.20
C LYS A 51 3.64 3.39 -7.11
N ALA A 52 2.34 3.17 -7.23
CA ALA A 52 1.61 2.33 -6.27
C ALA A 52 2.17 0.92 -6.25
N ASP A 53 2.44 0.35 -7.41
CA ASP A 53 3.02 -0.98 -7.52
C ASP A 53 4.41 -1.05 -6.88
N GLU A 54 5.24 -0.03 -7.09
CA GLU A 54 6.57 0.04 -6.48
C GLU A 54 6.50 0.12 -4.96
N ILE A 55 5.62 0.98 -4.44
CA ILE A 55 5.43 1.16 -3.00
C ILE A 55 4.93 -0.13 -2.36
N MET A 56 3.92 -0.73 -2.95
CA MET A 56 3.34 -1.97 -2.44
C MET A 56 4.33 -3.12 -2.52
N GLY A 57 5.08 -3.22 -3.61
CA GLY A 57 6.08 -4.25 -3.79
C GLY A 57 7.21 -4.16 -2.78
N LYS A 58 7.67 -2.94 -2.50
CA LYS A 58 8.72 -2.71 -1.50
C LYS A 58 8.24 -3.14 -0.12
N ARG A 59 7.02 -2.76 0.24
CA ARG A 59 6.45 -3.11 1.54
C ARG A 59 6.25 -4.62 1.67
N ALA A 60 5.73 -5.26 0.63
CA ALA A 60 5.53 -6.70 0.62
C ALA A 60 6.86 -7.45 0.77
N GLY A 61 7.91 -6.99 0.11
CA GLY A 61 9.24 -7.57 0.22
C GLY A 61 9.79 -7.47 1.64
N GLU A 62 9.60 -6.32 2.29
CA GLU A 62 10.02 -6.12 3.68
C GLU A 62 9.29 -7.09 4.63
N ILE A 63 7.98 -7.25 4.43
CA ILE A 63 7.17 -8.14 5.25
C ILE A 63 7.62 -9.59 5.07
N ASP A 64 7.77 -10.03 3.82
CA ASP A 64 8.18 -11.41 3.54
C ASP A 64 9.58 -11.71 4.08
N SER A 65 10.48 -10.73 4.07
CA SER A 65 11.81 -10.88 4.63
C SER A 65 11.78 -11.16 6.13
N LEU A 66 10.84 -10.55 6.85
CA LEU A 66 10.66 -10.78 8.28
C LEU A 66 10.24 -12.23 8.57
N PHE A 67 9.48 -12.83 7.66
CA PHE A 67 9.01 -14.21 7.84
C PHE A 67 9.98 -15.26 7.33
N GLU A 68 11.07 -14.85 6.71
CA GLU A 68 12.12 -15.76 6.25
C GLU A 68 13.24 -15.99 7.28
N LEU A 69 13.19 -15.28 8.38
CA LEU A 69 14.24 -15.38 9.41
C LEU A 69 14.16 -16.68 10.21
#